data_3209f23501e9b988a534952d6d2747cc
#
_entry.id   3209f23501e9b988a534952d6d2747cc
#
_cell.length_a   1.000
_cell.length_b   1.000
_cell.length_c   1.000
_cell.angle_alpha   90.00
_cell.angle_beta   90.00
_cell.angle_gamma   90.00
#
_symmetry.space_group_name_H-M   'P 1'
#
loop_
_entity.id
_entity.type
_entity.pdbx_description
1 polymer ?
#
loop_
_entity_poly.entity_id
_entity_poly.type
_entity_poly.pdbx_seq_one_letter_code
_entity_poly.pdbx_strand_id
1 'polypeptide(L)'
;MTNLHRSLVLGCSALALASCGADEIVSPGTGGDIIINPPATPAPTPAPTPTPTSGPVTAAAECPTIANTAGLSDEGTLSGPTGEYRVCILPALFSASSTLPFVEGLVYRMNGRVDVGT
;
A
#
# COMPACT_ATOMS: atom_id res chain seq x y z
N MET A 1 -33.22 37.09 15.24
CA MET A 1 -33.69 36.46 13.99
C MET A 1 -32.55 35.62 13.46
N THR A 2 -32.35 34.40 13.87
CA THR A 2 -31.30 33.50 13.33
C THR A 2 -31.24 32.19 14.10
N ASN A 3 -32.29 31.39 14.11
CA ASN A 3 -32.22 30.03 14.70
C ASN A 3 -33.11 29.01 13.96
N LEU A 4 -33.38 29.25 12.67
CA LEU A 4 -34.29 28.36 11.92
C LEU A 4 -33.59 27.40 10.92
N HIS A 5 -32.29 27.34 10.89
CA HIS A 5 -31.58 26.52 9.89
C HIS A 5 -30.82 25.31 10.48
N ARG A 6 -31.07 24.98 11.77
CA ARG A 6 -30.32 23.88 12.45
C ARG A 6 -31.07 22.58 12.63
N SER A 7 -32.29 22.48 12.13
CA SER A 7 -33.17 21.32 12.40
C SER A 7 -33.51 20.46 11.18
N LEU A 8 -32.85 20.61 10.05
CA LEU A 8 -33.23 19.90 8.82
C LEU A 8 -32.15 18.98 8.22
N VAL A 9 -31.23 18.46 9.02
CA VAL A 9 -30.19 17.54 8.54
C VAL A 9 -30.13 16.23 9.34
N LEU A 10 -31.22 15.88 10.04
CA LEU A 10 -31.26 14.60 10.76
C LEU A 10 -32.41 13.74 10.24
N GLY A 11 -32.31 13.21 9.05
CA GLY A 11 -33.39 12.37 8.56
C GLY A 11 -33.20 11.74 7.19
N CYS A 12 -32.07 11.11 6.88
CA CYS A 12 -31.96 10.21 5.72
C CYS A 12 -30.67 9.36 5.79
N SER A 13 -30.60 8.45 6.74
CA SER A 13 -29.51 7.45 6.75
C SER A 13 -29.97 6.12 7.35
N ALA A 14 -31.05 5.57 6.83
CA ALA A 14 -31.42 4.22 7.17
C ALA A 14 -32.28 3.63 6.05
N LEU A 15 -31.68 3.12 4.97
CA LEU A 15 -32.36 2.21 4.03
C LEU A 15 -31.44 1.89 2.84
N ALA A 16 -30.39 1.07 3.05
CA ALA A 16 -29.73 0.38 1.95
C ALA A 16 -28.90 -0.82 2.48
N LEU A 17 -29.57 -1.77 3.14
CA LEU A 17 -28.99 -3.06 3.48
C LEU A 17 -30.07 -4.15 3.33
N ALA A 18 -30.52 -4.35 2.12
CA ALA A 18 -31.31 -5.53 1.79
C ALA A 18 -31.27 -5.75 0.29
N SER A 19 -30.27 -6.41 -0.23
CA SER A 19 -30.37 -7.22 -1.46
C SER A 19 -29.05 -7.95 -1.71
N CYS A 20 -28.68 -8.92 -0.88
CA CYS A 20 -28.00 -10.09 -1.36
C CYS A 20 -29.05 -11.20 -1.39
N GLY A 21 -29.89 -11.17 -2.43
CA GLY A 21 -30.70 -12.31 -2.80
C GLY A 21 -29.76 -13.41 -3.25
N ALA A 22 -29.76 -14.53 -2.54
CA ALA A 22 -29.23 -15.77 -3.04
C ALA A 22 -30.01 -16.10 -4.33
N ASP A 23 -29.37 -16.05 -5.48
CA ASP A 23 -29.90 -16.62 -6.71
C ASP A 23 -30.01 -18.13 -6.50
N GLU A 24 -31.21 -18.53 -6.20
CA GLU A 24 -31.62 -19.93 -6.26
C GLU A 24 -31.51 -20.34 -7.74
N ILE A 25 -30.48 -21.05 -8.07
CA ILE A 25 -30.33 -21.66 -9.39
C ILE A 25 -31.34 -22.78 -9.46
N VAL A 26 -32.55 -22.42 -9.92
CA VAL A 26 -33.55 -23.42 -10.30
C VAL A 26 -33.05 -24.06 -11.60
N SER A 27 -32.45 -25.22 -11.48
CA SER A 27 -32.16 -26.08 -12.63
C SER A 27 -33.49 -26.61 -13.18
N PRO A 28 -33.90 -26.30 -14.43
CA PRO A 28 -35.03 -26.95 -15.05
C PRO A 28 -34.64 -28.38 -15.35
N GLY A 29 -35.08 -29.30 -14.50
CA GLY A 29 -34.78 -30.69 -14.62
C GLY A 29 -35.38 -31.29 -15.89
N THR A 30 -34.58 -31.97 -16.66
CA THR A 30 -34.95 -33.16 -17.38
C THR A 30 -33.69 -34.03 -17.52
N GLY A 31 -33.57 -35.03 -16.65
CA GLY A 31 -32.77 -36.25 -16.88
C GLY A 31 -31.37 -36.06 -17.45
N GLY A 32 -30.49 -35.34 -16.78
CA GLY A 32 -29.08 -35.36 -17.07
C GLY A 32 -28.34 -36.10 -15.94
N ASP A 33 -27.43 -36.99 -16.31
CA ASP A 33 -26.57 -37.70 -15.36
C ASP A 33 -25.95 -36.74 -14.33
N ILE A 34 -26.18 -37.04 -13.08
CA ILE A 34 -25.48 -36.33 -11.97
C ILE A 34 -24.02 -36.79 -12.05
N ILE A 35 -23.17 -35.99 -12.70
CA ILE A 35 -21.73 -36.17 -12.60
C ILE A 35 -21.34 -35.74 -11.18
N ILE A 36 -21.23 -36.69 -10.26
CA ILE A 36 -20.63 -36.46 -8.96
C ILE A 36 -19.14 -36.29 -9.18
N ASN A 37 -18.71 -35.05 -9.36
CA ASN A 37 -17.28 -34.77 -9.28
C ASN A 37 -16.81 -35.20 -7.87
N PRO A 38 -15.85 -36.10 -7.74
CA PRO A 38 -15.30 -36.43 -6.45
C PRO A 38 -14.75 -35.12 -5.84
N PRO A 39 -14.89 -34.91 -4.52
CA PRO A 39 -14.38 -33.72 -3.88
C PRO A 39 -12.91 -33.54 -4.28
N ALA A 40 -12.57 -32.36 -4.80
CA ALA A 40 -11.20 -32.05 -5.15
C ALA A 40 -10.30 -32.32 -3.97
N THR A 41 -9.31 -33.16 -4.13
CA THR A 41 -8.27 -33.40 -3.12
C THR A 41 -7.74 -32.03 -2.71
N PRO A 42 -7.78 -31.65 -1.41
CA PRO A 42 -7.28 -30.35 -1.00
C PRO A 42 -5.85 -30.19 -1.48
N ALA A 43 -5.60 -29.10 -2.18
CA ALA A 43 -4.25 -28.77 -2.61
C ALA A 43 -3.34 -28.72 -1.38
N PRO A 44 -2.10 -29.24 -1.46
CA PRO A 44 -1.18 -29.19 -0.36
C PRO A 44 -1.03 -27.73 0.09
N THR A 45 -1.26 -27.48 1.38
CA THR A 45 -1.02 -26.18 1.98
C THR A 45 0.42 -25.77 1.67
N PRO A 46 0.65 -24.61 1.06
CA PRO A 46 2.02 -24.16 0.79
C PRO A 46 2.79 -24.13 2.11
N ALA A 47 3.98 -24.69 2.10
CA ALA A 47 4.87 -24.64 3.25
C ALA A 47 5.11 -23.17 3.62
N PRO A 48 5.18 -22.82 4.91
CA PRO A 48 5.46 -21.46 5.32
C PRO A 48 6.78 -21.02 4.71
N THR A 49 6.74 -19.94 3.93
CA THR A 49 7.95 -19.32 3.40
C THR A 49 8.81 -18.90 4.60
N PRO A 50 10.10 -19.30 4.68
CA PRO A 50 10.95 -18.89 5.78
C PRO A 50 10.96 -17.36 5.86
N THR A 51 10.57 -16.82 7.01
CA THR A 51 10.70 -15.39 7.29
C THR A 51 12.19 -15.05 7.23
N PRO A 52 12.63 -14.10 6.39
CA PRO A 52 14.02 -13.71 6.37
C PRO A 52 14.39 -13.18 7.76
N THR A 53 15.34 -13.83 8.41
CA THR A 53 15.95 -13.33 9.63
C THR A 53 16.92 -12.23 9.20
N SER A 54 16.43 -10.99 9.15
CA SER A 54 17.29 -9.85 8.89
C SER A 54 18.19 -9.64 10.11
N GLY A 55 19.50 -9.73 9.89
CA GLY A 55 20.49 -9.20 10.83
C GLY A 55 20.32 -7.67 10.97
N PRO A 56 21.14 -7.03 11.82
CA PRO A 56 21.10 -5.57 11.95
C PRO A 56 21.37 -4.91 10.58
N VAL A 57 20.52 -3.95 10.23
CA VAL A 57 20.67 -3.20 8.98
C VAL A 57 21.92 -2.34 9.04
N THR A 58 22.70 -2.36 7.97
CA THR A 58 23.87 -1.48 7.81
C THR A 58 23.49 -0.30 6.91
N ALA A 59 23.93 0.89 7.29
CA ALA A 59 23.67 2.09 6.50
C ALA A 59 24.21 1.97 5.06
N ALA A 60 23.45 2.42 4.08
CA ALA A 60 23.91 2.49 2.70
C ALA A 60 25.19 3.34 2.59
N ALA A 61 26.07 3.03 1.64
CA ALA A 61 27.34 3.71 1.48
C ALA A 61 27.17 5.20 1.11
N GLU A 62 26.21 5.48 0.22
CA GLU A 62 25.97 6.83 -0.31
C GLU A 62 24.50 7.02 -0.73
N CYS A 63 24.10 8.26 -1.01
CA CYS A 63 22.80 8.55 -1.60
C CYS A 63 22.80 8.22 -3.10
N PRO A 64 21.77 7.53 -3.61
CA PRO A 64 21.70 7.20 -5.02
C PRO A 64 21.55 8.44 -5.89
N THR A 65 22.04 8.35 -7.12
CA THR A 65 21.81 9.39 -8.13
C THR A 65 20.39 9.25 -8.67
N ILE A 66 19.70 10.38 -8.80
CA ILE A 66 18.36 10.47 -9.39
C ILE A 66 18.39 11.38 -10.63
N ALA A 67 17.38 11.27 -11.48
CA ALA A 67 17.32 12.06 -12.73
C ALA A 67 17.07 13.56 -12.50
N ASN A 68 16.75 13.98 -11.28
CA ASN A 68 16.53 15.38 -10.95
C ASN A 68 17.87 16.15 -10.86
N THR A 69 17.90 17.36 -11.43
CA THR A 69 19.13 18.19 -11.47
C THR A 69 19.68 18.54 -10.09
N ALA A 70 18.81 18.78 -9.12
CA ALA A 70 19.22 19.11 -7.75
C ALA A 70 19.78 17.90 -7.00
N GLY A 71 19.48 16.67 -7.44
CA GLY A 71 19.94 15.45 -6.76
C GLY A 71 19.37 15.27 -5.35
N LEU A 72 19.96 14.33 -4.62
CA LEU A 72 19.68 14.08 -3.20
C LEU A 72 20.83 14.67 -2.35
N SER A 73 20.51 15.20 -1.18
CA SER A 73 21.52 15.65 -0.22
C SER A 73 21.76 14.59 0.85
N ASP A 74 23.02 14.27 1.12
CA ASP A 74 23.40 13.35 2.19
C ASP A 74 23.38 14.09 3.54
N GLU A 75 22.62 13.58 4.50
CA GLU A 75 22.57 14.12 5.88
C GLU A 75 23.39 13.26 6.86
N GLY A 76 23.98 12.17 6.39
CA GLY A 76 24.72 11.24 7.22
C GLY A 76 23.92 10.03 7.63
N THR A 77 24.24 9.45 8.77
CA THR A 77 23.63 8.22 9.28
C THR A 77 22.76 8.46 10.49
N LEU A 78 21.70 7.64 10.63
CA LEU A 78 20.77 7.65 11.76
C LEU A 78 20.71 6.23 12.33
N SER A 79 20.85 6.09 13.65
CA SER A 79 20.61 4.82 14.34
C SER A 79 19.14 4.62 14.60
N GLY A 80 18.62 3.46 14.20
CA GLY A 80 17.23 3.03 14.39
C GLY A 80 17.15 1.71 15.18
N PRO A 81 15.94 1.24 15.47
CA PRO A 81 15.74 0.03 16.28
C PRO A 81 16.25 -1.26 15.61
N THR A 82 16.40 -1.27 14.30
CA THR A 82 16.83 -2.44 13.51
C THR A 82 18.24 -2.29 12.92
N GLY A 83 18.94 -1.18 13.18
CA GLY A 83 20.30 -0.95 12.68
C GLY A 83 20.55 0.52 12.33
N GLU A 84 21.52 0.75 11.47
CA GLU A 84 21.90 2.07 10.99
C GLU A 84 21.39 2.33 9.58
N TYR A 85 20.99 3.57 9.32
CA TYR A 85 20.43 4.02 8.06
C TYR A 85 21.12 5.28 7.57
N ARG A 86 21.42 5.37 6.29
CA ARG A 86 21.80 6.62 5.66
C ARG A 86 20.55 7.46 5.37
N VAL A 87 20.63 8.74 5.64
CA VAL A 87 19.52 9.68 5.41
C VAL A 87 19.82 10.54 4.19
N CYS A 88 18.96 10.43 3.18
CA CYS A 88 19.05 11.21 1.95
C CYS A 88 17.86 12.17 1.86
N ILE A 89 18.15 13.48 1.86
CA ILE A 89 17.11 14.52 1.78
C ILE A 89 16.67 14.69 0.34
N LEU A 90 15.35 14.72 0.14
CA LEU A 90 14.73 15.01 -1.16
C LEU A 90 14.91 16.50 -1.52
N PRO A 91 15.13 16.82 -2.81
CA PRO A 91 15.16 18.21 -3.26
C PRO A 91 13.78 18.86 -3.07
N ALA A 92 13.78 20.18 -2.85
CA ALA A 92 12.53 20.93 -2.70
C ALA A 92 11.69 20.98 -3.98
N LEU A 93 12.30 20.74 -5.15
CA LEU A 93 11.62 20.72 -6.45
C LEU A 93 12.10 19.52 -7.27
N PHE A 94 11.15 18.72 -7.74
CA PHE A 94 11.38 17.74 -8.79
C PHE A 94 10.97 18.34 -10.13
N SER A 95 11.96 18.80 -10.90
CA SER A 95 11.77 19.38 -12.24
C SER A 95 11.83 18.35 -13.37
N ALA A 96 12.15 17.11 -13.06
CA ALA A 96 12.18 15.99 -14.00
C ALA A 96 11.56 14.75 -13.38
N SER A 97 10.97 13.90 -14.23
CA SER A 97 10.48 12.59 -13.80
C SER A 97 11.64 11.78 -13.21
N SER A 98 11.53 11.43 -11.95
CA SER A 98 12.57 10.75 -11.19
C SER A 98 12.02 9.55 -10.46
N THR A 99 12.79 8.48 -10.40
CA THR A 99 12.51 7.30 -9.61
C THR A 99 13.41 7.30 -8.39
N LEU A 100 12.83 7.10 -7.21
CA LEU A 100 13.59 6.88 -5.97
C LEU A 100 13.82 5.36 -5.83
N PRO A 101 15.06 4.87 -6.03
CA PRO A 101 15.33 3.44 -5.93
C PRO A 101 15.22 2.97 -4.47
N PHE A 102 14.75 1.75 -4.28
CA PHE A 102 14.88 1.10 -2.98
C PHE A 102 16.33 0.68 -2.77
N VAL A 103 16.94 1.12 -1.66
CA VAL A 103 18.28 0.74 -1.24
C VAL A 103 18.21 0.31 0.21
N GLU A 104 18.70 -0.90 0.52
CA GLU A 104 18.73 -1.38 1.90
C GLU A 104 19.63 -0.46 2.76
N GLY A 105 19.19 -0.15 3.97
CA GLY A 105 19.89 0.75 4.88
C GLY A 105 19.83 2.23 4.48
N LEU A 106 18.86 2.64 3.65
CA LEU A 106 18.66 4.02 3.25
C LEU A 106 17.25 4.50 3.57
N VAL A 107 17.14 5.74 4.02
CA VAL A 107 15.89 6.45 4.30
C VAL A 107 15.86 7.76 3.52
N TYR A 108 14.76 8.01 2.83
CA TYR A 108 14.50 9.31 2.21
C TYR A 108 13.76 10.22 3.19
N ARG A 109 14.24 11.44 3.32
CA ARG A 109 13.65 12.45 4.21
C ARG A 109 13.24 13.70 3.41
N MET A 110 12.06 14.21 3.68
CA MET A 110 11.63 15.52 3.22
C MET A 110 12.06 16.59 4.24
N ASN A 111 12.70 17.64 3.77
CA ASN A 111 13.04 18.80 4.58
C ASN A 111 12.14 19.98 4.20
N GLY A 112 10.87 19.88 4.58
CA GLY A 112 9.83 20.84 4.24
C GLY A 112 8.96 20.40 3.07
N ARG A 113 8.42 21.37 2.34
CA ARG A 113 7.57 21.15 1.16
C ARG A 113 8.44 20.65 -0.02
N VAL A 114 7.90 19.69 -0.74
CA VAL A 114 8.47 19.17 -1.99
C VAL A 114 7.46 19.45 -3.11
N ASP A 115 7.87 20.19 -4.11
CA ASP A 115 7.06 20.48 -5.29
C ASP A 115 7.46 19.56 -6.45
N VAL A 116 6.48 19.15 -7.26
CA VAL A 116 6.67 18.34 -8.46
C VAL A 116 6.06 19.09 -9.63
N GLY A 117 6.86 19.36 -10.64
CA GLY A 117 6.40 20.05 -11.82
C GLY A 117 7.53 20.85 -12.50
N THR A 118 7.22 21.37 -13.65
CA THR A 118 8.08 22.28 -14.44
C THR A 118 7.57 23.69 -14.35
#